data_0ac98b3d7c478ec00e2cfd9203018593
#
_entry.id   0ac98b3d7c478ec00e2cfd9203018593
#
_cell.length_a   1.000
_cell.length_b   1.000
_cell.length_c   1.000
_cell.angle_alpha   90.00
_cell.angle_beta   90.00
_cell.angle_gamma   90.00
#
_symmetry.space_group_name_H-M   'P 1'
#
loop_
_entity.id
_entity.type
_entity.pdbx_description
1 polymer ?
#
loop_
_entity_poly.entity_id
_entity_poly.type
_entity_poly.pdbx_seq_one_letter_code
_entity_poly.pdbx_strand_id
1 'polypeptide(L)'
;MLKQILLAVIILIACLFVGCQSKKTEEVKKETTEGKEITLMIPDWGAPTEEMLAEFKAETGITVKVLPTAWDDTKSKISIAAAGKKAAADVVEVDWSWVGEFQNAGWLEPLEVDEATQKDIPSISYFKVNNGIYAVPYANGLRLAYINKEMLAKAGVTEFPKTWAEMEAVFDKLKESKAIEYPMLFPLNAEEKTTTSFLTLAYTRNGKIFNDDDTLNKESALDALKLIKQFVDKGYINPASVSTPGIDTFRGINNAQGAFLIGPTSFITSSNDPKSSKVVGQITTIPVPGIDGPAKQTITFTEAVGVSAYSENKEAAKKFVEWFSRPETQLKLNKAINNTPTRTSVIEQMVKEGIIKTPGSIVEQSKIVASPFPNGVPRYYTKMSTEIFNIINQLGQGKLTPEAAADLMEQKVNELVKANK
;
A
#
# COMPACT_ATOMS: atom_id res chain seq x y z
N MET A 1 27.36 25.37 -80.36
CA MET A 1 26.84 26.33 -79.32
C MET A 1 25.53 25.92 -78.63
N LEU A 2 24.60 25.29 -79.29
CA LEU A 2 23.29 24.96 -78.70
C LEU A 2 23.35 23.84 -77.58
N LYS A 3 24.30 22.91 -77.69
CA LYS A 3 24.48 21.85 -76.63
C LYS A 3 25.13 22.31 -75.34
N GLN A 4 25.87 23.40 -75.37
CA GLN A 4 26.51 23.92 -74.13
C GLN A 4 25.57 24.85 -73.35
N ILE A 5 24.58 25.44 -73.97
CA ILE A 5 23.57 26.29 -73.35
C ILE A 5 22.53 25.41 -72.64
N LEU A 6 22.23 24.22 -73.13
CA LEU A 6 21.27 23.28 -72.52
C LEU A 6 21.83 22.64 -71.24
N LEU A 7 23.16 22.46 -71.15
CA LEU A 7 23.82 21.87 -69.93
C LEU A 7 23.90 22.91 -68.81
N ALA A 8 24.04 24.18 -69.08
CA ALA A 8 24.09 25.25 -68.09
C ALA A 8 22.71 25.51 -67.47
N VAL A 9 21.61 25.35 -68.22
CA VAL A 9 20.25 25.54 -67.71
C VAL A 9 19.83 24.34 -66.80
N ILE A 10 20.29 23.11 -67.07
CA ILE A 10 19.99 21.95 -66.30
C ILE A 10 20.74 21.99 -64.91
N ILE A 11 21.95 22.56 -64.87
CA ILE A 11 22.71 22.72 -63.64
C ILE A 11 22.13 23.82 -62.75
N LEU A 12 21.54 24.88 -63.33
CA LEU A 12 20.91 25.97 -62.57
C LEU A 12 19.57 25.55 -61.95
N ILE A 13 18.84 24.59 -62.53
CA ILE A 13 17.57 24.07 -62.02
C ILE A 13 17.82 23.03 -60.94
N ALA A 14 18.97 22.30 -60.92
CA ALA A 14 19.35 21.35 -59.89
C ALA A 14 19.79 22.03 -58.59
N CYS A 15 20.28 23.28 -58.61
CA CYS A 15 20.68 24.01 -57.41
C CYS A 15 19.51 24.72 -56.68
N LEU A 16 18.30 24.75 -57.23
CA LEU A 16 17.13 25.37 -56.63
C LEU A 16 16.25 24.35 -55.83
N PHE A 17 16.58 23.05 -55.86
CA PHE A 17 15.86 22.02 -55.08
C PHE A 17 16.60 21.46 -53.88
N VAL A 18 17.77 22.02 -53.48
CA VAL A 18 18.54 21.63 -52.29
C VAL A 18 18.49 22.71 -51.18
N GLY A 19 17.38 23.37 -51.07
CA GLY A 19 17.26 24.40 -50.05
C GLY A 19 15.85 24.53 -49.49
N CYS A 20 15.36 23.54 -48.77
CA CYS A 20 14.35 23.66 -47.72
C CYS A 20 13.87 22.26 -47.26
N GLN A 21 14.80 21.46 -46.71
CA GLN A 21 14.40 20.54 -45.64
C GLN A 21 14.37 21.36 -44.37
N SER A 22 13.29 22.14 -44.18
CA SER A 22 12.90 22.58 -42.84
C SER A 22 12.70 21.33 -42.03
N LYS A 23 13.62 21.07 -41.09
CA LYS A 23 13.31 20.24 -39.94
C LYS A 23 12.01 20.83 -39.38
N LYS A 24 10.88 20.13 -39.60
CA LYS A 24 9.73 20.26 -38.74
C LYS A 24 10.22 19.81 -37.40
N THR A 25 10.68 20.73 -36.58
CA THR A 25 10.61 20.61 -35.14
C THR A 25 9.12 20.46 -34.88
N GLU A 26 8.65 19.26 -34.58
CA GLU A 26 7.36 19.09 -33.93
C GLU A 26 7.46 19.91 -32.67
N GLU A 27 6.97 21.14 -32.68
CA GLU A 27 6.56 21.80 -31.46
C GLU A 27 5.51 20.88 -30.83
N VAL A 28 5.91 20.15 -29.81
CA VAL A 28 4.98 19.54 -28.91
C VAL A 28 4.16 20.70 -28.35
N LYS A 29 2.98 20.91 -28.93
CA LYS A 29 2.01 21.86 -28.44
C LYS A 29 1.75 21.43 -26.99
N LYS A 30 2.33 22.16 -26.04
CA LYS A 30 1.98 22.03 -24.64
C LYS A 30 0.48 22.27 -24.53
N GLU A 31 -0.27 21.22 -24.30
CA GLU A 31 -1.73 21.28 -24.19
C GLU A 31 -2.06 22.23 -23.04
N THR A 32 -2.79 23.29 -23.30
CA THR A 32 -3.21 24.22 -22.26
C THR A 32 -4.25 23.50 -21.39
N THR A 33 -3.94 23.37 -20.11
CA THR A 33 -4.83 22.71 -19.13
C THR A 33 -5.77 23.70 -18.44
N GLU A 34 -5.61 24.98 -18.68
CA GLU A 34 -6.41 26.06 -18.08
C GLU A 34 -7.87 25.98 -18.55
N GLY A 35 -8.81 26.09 -17.60
CA GLY A 35 -10.24 26.00 -17.84
C GLY A 35 -10.78 24.57 -18.05
N LYS A 36 -9.94 23.53 -17.97
CA LYS A 36 -10.38 22.13 -18.06
C LYS A 36 -11.12 21.70 -16.77
N GLU A 37 -12.05 20.77 -16.93
CA GLU A 37 -12.67 20.03 -15.82
C GLU A 37 -12.19 18.57 -15.89
N ILE A 38 -11.80 18.02 -14.74
CA ILE A 38 -11.47 16.60 -14.58
C ILE A 38 -12.34 15.97 -13.52
N THR A 39 -12.49 14.66 -13.56
CA THR A 39 -13.23 13.86 -12.60
C THR A 39 -12.29 13.04 -11.73
N LEU A 40 -12.59 12.94 -10.41
CA LEU A 40 -11.88 12.13 -9.44
C LEU A 40 -12.84 11.09 -8.84
N MET A 41 -12.62 9.81 -9.09
CA MET A 41 -13.34 8.72 -8.42
C MET A 41 -12.52 8.22 -7.23
N ILE A 42 -13.04 8.45 -6.02
CA ILE A 42 -12.37 8.15 -4.76
C ILE A 42 -13.41 7.86 -3.67
N PRO A 43 -13.11 7.04 -2.65
CA PRO A 43 -13.99 6.89 -1.49
C PRO A 43 -14.15 8.19 -0.70
N ASP A 44 -15.32 8.41 -0.08
CA ASP A 44 -15.62 9.61 0.72
C ASP A 44 -14.55 9.87 1.78
N TRP A 45 -14.04 8.83 2.42
CA TRP A 45 -13.02 8.93 3.47
C TRP A 45 -11.63 9.34 2.95
N GLY A 46 -11.38 9.29 1.64
CA GLY A 46 -10.11 9.69 0.99
C GLY A 46 -10.24 10.99 0.20
N ALA A 47 -11.44 11.54 0.06
CA ALA A 47 -11.70 12.70 -0.79
C ALA A 47 -11.07 13.98 -0.23
N PRO A 48 -10.44 14.83 -1.08
CA PRO A 48 -10.01 16.17 -0.70
C PRO A 48 -11.22 17.05 -0.36
N THR A 49 -11.02 18.04 0.55
CA THR A 49 -12.06 18.98 0.91
C THR A 49 -12.33 19.98 -0.23
N GLU A 50 -13.51 20.62 -0.19
CA GLU A 50 -13.85 21.69 -1.15
C GLU A 50 -12.84 22.84 -1.14
N GLU A 51 -12.30 23.19 0.04
CA GLU A 51 -11.27 24.22 0.20
C GLU A 51 -9.98 23.82 -0.53
N MET A 52 -9.53 22.57 -0.37
CA MET A 52 -8.36 22.05 -1.06
C MET A 52 -8.54 22.05 -2.59
N LEU A 53 -9.74 21.70 -3.07
CA LEU A 53 -10.05 21.72 -4.51
C LEU A 53 -10.11 23.17 -5.06
N ALA A 54 -10.58 24.11 -4.26
CA ALA A 54 -10.57 25.54 -4.63
C ALA A 54 -9.13 26.08 -4.73
N GLU A 55 -8.22 25.67 -3.83
CA GLU A 55 -6.79 26.00 -3.91
C GLU A 55 -6.16 25.44 -5.20
N PHE A 56 -6.40 24.16 -5.50
CA PHE A 56 -5.91 23.54 -6.74
C PHE A 56 -6.41 24.28 -7.99
N LYS A 57 -7.69 24.65 -8.00
CA LYS A 57 -8.27 25.42 -9.10
C LYS A 57 -7.64 26.81 -9.23
N ALA A 58 -7.40 27.50 -8.09
CA ALA A 58 -6.77 28.82 -8.12
C ALA A 58 -5.33 28.77 -8.63
N GLU A 59 -4.59 27.67 -8.33
CA GLU A 59 -3.22 27.48 -8.78
C GLU A 59 -3.12 27.08 -10.27
N THR A 60 -4.04 26.22 -10.75
CA THR A 60 -3.88 25.53 -12.05
C THR A 60 -4.91 25.93 -13.11
N GLY A 61 -6.01 26.58 -12.71
CA GLY A 61 -7.17 26.82 -13.56
C GLY A 61 -8.03 25.56 -13.81
N ILE A 62 -7.67 24.40 -13.23
CA ILE A 62 -8.37 23.13 -13.46
C ILE A 62 -9.46 22.95 -12.38
N THR A 63 -10.68 22.63 -12.80
CA THR A 63 -11.77 22.25 -11.89
C THR A 63 -11.78 20.74 -11.68
N VAL A 64 -11.92 20.27 -10.45
CA VAL A 64 -12.03 18.84 -10.12
C VAL A 64 -13.44 18.55 -9.61
N LYS A 65 -14.12 17.61 -10.27
CA LYS A 65 -15.41 17.08 -9.84
C LYS A 65 -15.18 15.73 -9.15
N VAL A 66 -15.41 15.68 -7.84
CA VAL A 66 -15.32 14.43 -7.08
C VAL A 66 -16.55 13.56 -7.37
N LEU A 67 -16.31 12.28 -7.62
CA LEU A 67 -17.29 11.22 -7.78
C LEU A 67 -17.14 10.24 -6.60
N PRO A 68 -17.77 10.52 -5.45
CA PRO A 68 -17.68 9.67 -4.29
C PRO A 68 -18.16 8.26 -4.63
N THR A 69 -17.34 7.26 -4.31
CA THR A 69 -17.64 5.87 -4.66
C THR A 69 -17.26 4.96 -3.51
N ALA A 70 -18.16 4.07 -3.09
CA ALA A 70 -17.83 3.08 -2.08
C ALA A 70 -16.63 2.23 -2.57
N TRP A 71 -15.68 1.96 -1.67
CA TRP A 71 -14.45 1.24 -2.01
C TRP A 71 -14.74 -0.10 -2.69
N ASP A 72 -15.74 -0.86 -2.17
CA ASP A 72 -16.14 -2.17 -2.70
C ASP A 72 -16.67 -2.10 -4.15
N ASP A 73 -17.22 -0.95 -4.57
CA ASP A 73 -17.75 -0.73 -5.92
C ASP A 73 -16.71 -0.18 -6.90
N THR A 74 -15.64 0.43 -6.41
CA THR A 74 -14.70 1.21 -7.22
C THR A 74 -14.05 0.35 -8.29
N LYS A 75 -13.49 -0.80 -7.91
CA LYS A 75 -12.84 -1.72 -8.86
C LYS A 75 -13.77 -2.16 -9.98
N SER A 76 -15.01 -2.51 -9.65
CA SER A 76 -16.00 -2.96 -10.66
C SER A 76 -16.41 -1.84 -11.61
N LYS A 77 -16.62 -0.62 -11.12
CA LYS A 77 -16.95 0.54 -11.96
C LYS A 77 -15.82 0.87 -12.94
N ILE A 78 -14.56 0.84 -12.48
CA ILE A 78 -13.38 1.06 -13.34
C ILE A 78 -13.32 -0.02 -14.42
N SER A 79 -13.44 -1.30 -14.06
CA SER A 79 -13.34 -2.41 -15.00
C SER A 79 -14.45 -2.40 -16.05
N ILE A 80 -15.69 -2.07 -15.66
CA ILE A 80 -16.83 -1.96 -16.59
C ILE A 80 -16.60 -0.83 -17.58
N ALA A 81 -16.18 0.35 -17.13
CA ALA A 81 -15.90 1.48 -18.01
C ALA A 81 -14.73 1.16 -18.98
N ALA A 82 -13.65 0.57 -18.46
CA ALA A 82 -12.46 0.20 -19.22
C ALA A 82 -12.75 -0.88 -20.28
N ALA A 83 -13.65 -1.83 -20.00
CA ALA A 83 -14.13 -2.80 -21.01
C ALA A 83 -14.82 -2.11 -22.20
N GLY A 84 -15.47 -0.97 -21.96
CA GLY A 84 -16.03 -0.09 -22.99
C GLY A 84 -15.01 0.90 -23.59
N LYS A 85 -13.73 0.80 -23.25
CA LYS A 85 -12.66 1.77 -23.62
C LYS A 85 -13.01 3.20 -23.23
N LYS A 86 -13.60 3.37 -22.05
CA LYS A 86 -13.98 4.65 -21.45
C LYS A 86 -13.34 4.81 -20.08
N ALA A 87 -13.03 6.05 -19.70
CA ALA A 87 -12.66 6.37 -18.33
C ALA A 87 -13.90 6.31 -17.40
N ALA A 88 -13.79 5.66 -16.27
CA ALA A 88 -14.76 5.80 -15.18
C ALA A 88 -14.68 7.18 -14.53
N ALA A 89 -13.45 7.71 -14.46
CA ALA A 89 -13.07 9.07 -14.12
C ALA A 89 -11.68 9.35 -14.71
N ASP A 90 -11.25 10.61 -14.79
CA ASP A 90 -9.92 10.99 -15.27
C ASP A 90 -8.83 10.52 -14.26
N VAL A 91 -9.10 10.69 -12.97
CA VAL A 91 -8.30 10.18 -11.86
C VAL A 91 -9.13 9.17 -11.08
N VAL A 92 -8.55 8.03 -10.78
CA VAL A 92 -9.23 6.92 -10.10
C VAL A 92 -8.46 6.45 -8.88
N GLU A 93 -9.19 5.99 -7.88
CA GLU A 93 -8.67 5.21 -6.76
C GLU A 93 -7.96 3.94 -7.24
N VAL A 94 -6.80 3.66 -6.67
CA VAL A 94 -6.03 2.43 -6.93
C VAL A 94 -5.58 1.85 -5.60
N ASP A 95 -6.26 0.82 -5.13
CA ASP A 95 -5.76 0.01 -4.02
C ASP A 95 -4.46 -0.69 -4.41
N TRP A 96 -3.56 -0.82 -3.46
CA TRP A 96 -2.27 -1.48 -3.67
C TRP A 96 -2.41 -2.86 -4.33
N SER A 97 -3.47 -3.60 -4.04
CA SER A 97 -3.71 -4.96 -4.56
C SER A 97 -4.25 -4.99 -5.99
N TRP A 98 -4.68 -3.84 -6.55
CA TRP A 98 -5.27 -3.77 -7.89
C TRP A 98 -4.29 -3.33 -8.97
N VAL A 99 -3.19 -2.67 -8.59
CA VAL A 99 -2.29 -2.01 -9.54
C VAL A 99 -1.74 -2.96 -10.60
N GLY A 100 -1.37 -4.19 -10.22
CA GLY A 100 -0.85 -5.19 -11.18
C GLY A 100 -1.89 -5.62 -12.21
N GLU A 101 -3.15 -5.80 -11.78
CA GLU A 101 -4.27 -6.08 -12.69
C GLU A 101 -4.55 -4.91 -13.62
N PHE A 102 -4.65 -3.69 -13.08
CA PHE A 102 -4.95 -2.48 -13.84
C PHE A 102 -3.85 -2.14 -14.84
N GLN A 103 -2.58 -2.28 -14.45
CA GLN A 103 -1.44 -2.09 -15.33
C GLN A 103 -1.43 -3.12 -16.46
N ASN A 104 -1.60 -4.40 -16.15
CA ASN A 104 -1.61 -5.46 -17.16
C ASN A 104 -2.76 -5.31 -18.16
N ALA A 105 -3.91 -4.81 -17.71
CA ALA A 105 -5.07 -4.56 -18.54
C ALA A 105 -4.96 -3.24 -19.35
N GLY A 106 -3.93 -2.43 -19.13
CA GLY A 106 -3.73 -1.14 -19.80
C GLY A 106 -4.75 -0.08 -19.38
N TRP A 107 -5.20 -0.08 -18.13
CA TRP A 107 -6.21 0.85 -17.63
C TRP A 107 -5.63 2.13 -17.03
N LEU A 108 -4.33 2.11 -16.69
CA LEU A 108 -3.63 3.23 -16.08
C LEU A 108 -2.55 3.80 -17.01
N GLU A 109 -2.37 5.12 -16.97
CA GLU A 109 -1.23 5.81 -17.56
C GLU A 109 0.00 5.68 -16.64
N PRO A 110 1.20 5.53 -17.19
CA PRO A 110 2.42 5.67 -16.43
C PRO A 110 2.60 7.11 -15.96
N LEU A 111 3.14 7.26 -14.74
CA LEU A 111 3.40 8.53 -14.10
C LEU A 111 4.91 8.77 -13.98
N GLU A 112 5.32 10.02 -14.19
CA GLU A 112 6.68 10.47 -13.88
C GLU A 112 6.70 10.97 -12.43
N VAL A 113 7.49 10.33 -11.59
CA VAL A 113 7.67 10.70 -10.18
C VAL A 113 9.15 10.82 -9.91
N ASP A 114 9.59 11.99 -9.47
CA ASP A 114 11.00 12.26 -9.20
C ASP A 114 11.54 11.40 -8.03
N GLU A 115 12.87 11.20 -8.01
CA GLU A 115 13.53 10.34 -7.03
C GLU A 115 13.36 10.85 -5.58
N ALA A 116 13.29 12.17 -5.36
CA ALA A 116 13.10 12.73 -4.03
C ALA A 116 11.70 12.40 -3.49
N THR A 117 10.68 12.51 -4.33
CA THR A 117 9.32 12.08 -4.03
C THR A 117 9.23 10.57 -3.79
N GLN A 118 9.87 9.74 -4.62
CA GLN A 118 9.91 8.28 -4.40
C GLN A 118 10.58 7.91 -3.08
N LYS A 119 11.64 8.61 -2.70
CA LYS A 119 12.33 8.39 -1.42
C LYS A 119 11.48 8.82 -0.21
N ASP A 120 10.73 9.89 -0.33
CA ASP A 120 9.85 10.41 0.74
C ASP A 120 8.53 9.63 0.87
N ILE A 121 8.12 8.93 -0.20
CA ILE A 121 6.95 8.03 -0.24
C ILE A 121 7.41 6.59 -0.52
N PRO A 122 7.99 5.86 0.44
CA PRO A 122 8.52 4.50 0.19
C PRO A 122 7.45 3.52 -0.30
N SER A 123 6.17 3.76 0.04
CA SER A 123 5.02 2.98 -0.42
C SER A 123 4.77 3.06 -1.94
N ILE A 124 5.38 4.00 -2.65
CA ILE A 124 5.35 4.05 -4.12
C ILE A 124 5.87 2.74 -4.74
N SER A 125 6.76 2.02 -4.05
CA SER A 125 7.29 0.73 -4.49
C SER A 125 6.20 -0.30 -4.80
N TYR A 126 5.03 -0.21 -4.17
CA TYR A 126 3.88 -1.08 -4.46
C TYR A 126 3.22 -0.79 -5.80
N PHE A 127 3.28 0.46 -6.25
CA PHE A 127 2.66 0.94 -7.50
C PHE A 127 3.63 0.96 -8.67
N LYS A 128 4.82 0.38 -8.46
CA LYS A 128 5.83 0.19 -9.51
C LYS A 128 5.68 -1.22 -10.10
N VAL A 129 5.29 -1.28 -11.37
CA VAL A 129 5.14 -2.54 -12.12
C VAL A 129 5.94 -2.42 -13.40
N ASN A 130 6.79 -3.41 -13.71
CA ASN A 130 7.65 -3.42 -14.91
C ASN A 130 8.44 -2.11 -15.09
N ASN A 131 9.00 -1.56 -14.01
CA ASN A 131 9.74 -0.29 -13.95
C ASN A 131 8.92 1.00 -14.19
N GLY A 132 7.62 0.93 -14.46
CA GLY A 132 6.71 2.08 -14.51
C GLY A 132 6.01 2.30 -13.18
N ILE A 133 5.73 3.57 -12.82
CA ILE A 133 4.89 3.94 -11.67
C ILE A 133 3.50 4.27 -12.21
N TYR A 134 2.44 3.69 -11.64
CA TYR A 134 1.07 3.79 -12.18
C TYR A 134 0.07 4.46 -11.22
N ALA A 135 0.45 4.67 -9.96
CA ALA A 135 -0.34 5.44 -9.02
C ALA A 135 0.56 6.06 -7.93
N VAL A 136 0.07 7.12 -7.28
CA VAL A 136 0.79 7.80 -6.20
C VAL A 136 -0.03 7.67 -4.90
N PRO A 137 0.58 7.11 -3.83
CA PRO A 137 -0.09 6.89 -2.56
C PRO A 137 -0.51 8.19 -1.87
N TYR A 138 -1.71 8.17 -1.26
CA TYR A 138 -2.22 9.30 -0.48
C TYR A 138 -2.63 8.94 0.96
N ALA A 139 -3.00 7.67 1.22
CA ALA A 139 -3.41 7.19 2.53
C ALA A 139 -2.59 5.97 2.94
N ASN A 140 -2.03 6.00 4.16
CA ASN A 140 -1.03 5.03 4.60
C ASN A 140 -1.65 3.92 5.45
N GLY A 141 -1.54 2.69 4.96
CA GLY A 141 -1.89 1.47 5.70
C GLY A 141 -0.68 0.79 6.35
N LEU A 142 0.36 1.56 6.73
CA LEU A 142 1.58 1.06 7.38
C LEU A 142 1.25 0.12 8.53
N ARG A 143 1.94 -1.02 8.60
CA ARG A 143 1.80 -1.99 9.68
C ARG A 143 2.71 -1.62 10.85
N LEU A 144 2.09 -1.47 12.02
CA LEU A 144 2.75 -1.14 13.29
C LEU A 144 2.50 -2.24 14.32
N ALA A 145 3.45 -2.44 15.21
CA ALA A 145 3.28 -3.32 16.36
C ALA A 145 2.73 -2.52 17.55
N TYR A 146 1.48 -2.76 17.89
CA TYR A 146 0.78 -2.15 19.02
C TYR A 146 0.93 -2.99 20.27
N ILE A 147 1.16 -2.36 21.42
CA ILE A 147 1.21 -3.02 22.72
C ILE A 147 0.36 -2.27 23.76
N ASN A 148 -0.22 -3.01 24.69
CA ASN A 148 -0.86 -2.44 25.87
C ASN A 148 0.16 -2.34 27.01
N LYS A 149 0.65 -1.13 27.28
CA LYS A 149 1.69 -0.84 28.30
C LYS A 149 1.28 -1.25 29.71
N GLU A 150 0.00 -1.05 30.06
CA GLU A 150 -0.47 -1.37 31.41
C GLU A 150 -0.56 -2.87 31.64
N MET A 151 -0.98 -3.65 30.63
CA MET A 151 -0.96 -5.11 30.74
C MET A 151 0.48 -5.64 30.90
N LEU A 152 1.43 -5.10 30.11
CA LEU A 152 2.84 -5.46 30.24
C LEU A 152 3.38 -5.12 31.64
N ALA A 153 3.10 -3.91 32.14
CA ALA A 153 3.54 -3.48 33.46
C ALA A 153 2.97 -4.37 34.56
N LYS A 154 1.68 -4.76 34.50
CA LYS A 154 1.05 -5.71 35.43
C LYS A 154 1.70 -7.09 35.39
N ALA A 155 2.26 -7.51 34.26
CA ALA A 155 3.01 -8.75 34.10
C ALA A 155 4.50 -8.61 34.46
N GLY A 156 4.93 -7.47 35.01
CA GLY A 156 6.33 -7.22 35.39
C GLY A 156 7.28 -7.05 34.18
N VAL A 157 6.75 -6.65 33.02
CA VAL A 157 7.55 -6.36 31.83
C VAL A 157 7.89 -4.87 31.83
N THR A 158 9.17 -4.56 31.99
CA THR A 158 9.70 -3.18 32.08
C THR A 158 10.31 -2.67 30.79
N GLU A 159 10.74 -3.57 29.91
CA GLU A 159 11.31 -3.24 28.60
C GLU A 159 10.46 -3.80 27.47
N PHE A 160 10.38 -3.05 26.38
CA PHE A 160 9.64 -3.47 25.22
C PHE A 160 10.44 -4.49 24.40
N PRO A 161 9.80 -5.59 23.95
CA PRO A 161 10.45 -6.63 23.18
C PRO A 161 10.88 -6.10 21.80
N LYS A 162 12.04 -6.56 21.32
CA LYS A 162 12.62 -6.24 20.02
C LYS A 162 12.65 -7.43 19.08
N THR A 163 12.55 -8.63 19.64
CA THR A 163 12.57 -9.88 18.89
C THR A 163 11.31 -10.69 19.15
N TRP A 164 11.00 -11.63 18.26
CA TRP A 164 9.90 -12.57 18.49
C TRP A 164 10.14 -13.50 19.67
N ALA A 165 11.40 -13.84 19.98
CA ALA A 165 11.73 -14.63 21.16
C ALA A 165 11.45 -13.85 22.46
N GLU A 166 11.80 -12.56 22.51
CA GLU A 166 11.45 -11.69 23.65
C GLU A 166 9.93 -11.48 23.72
N MET A 167 9.23 -11.35 22.60
CA MET A 167 7.77 -11.23 22.56
C MET A 167 7.10 -12.50 23.11
N GLU A 168 7.61 -13.67 22.78
CA GLU A 168 7.10 -14.94 23.33
C GLU A 168 7.26 -14.99 24.86
N ALA A 169 8.40 -14.58 25.40
CA ALA A 169 8.60 -14.48 26.85
C ALA A 169 7.65 -13.45 27.51
N VAL A 170 7.30 -12.37 26.79
CA VAL A 170 6.26 -11.41 27.25
C VAL A 170 4.88 -12.09 27.28
N PHE A 171 4.53 -12.88 26.27
CA PHE A 171 3.25 -13.59 26.23
C PHE A 171 3.14 -14.62 27.39
N ASP A 172 4.22 -15.33 27.70
CA ASP A 172 4.26 -16.24 28.85
C ASP A 172 3.96 -15.50 30.17
N LYS A 173 4.67 -14.38 30.42
CA LYS A 173 4.44 -13.56 31.64
C LYS A 173 3.02 -12.99 31.70
N LEU A 174 2.45 -12.56 30.58
CA LEU A 174 1.07 -12.05 30.51
C LEU A 174 0.05 -13.14 30.92
N LYS A 175 0.26 -14.38 30.48
CA LYS A 175 -0.60 -15.53 30.85
C LYS A 175 -0.39 -15.96 32.29
N GLU A 176 0.86 -16.10 32.76
CA GLU A 176 1.20 -16.47 34.10
C GLU A 176 0.63 -15.49 35.16
N SER A 177 0.73 -14.18 34.87
CA SER A 177 0.16 -13.13 35.72
C SER A 177 -1.36 -13.02 35.64
N LYS A 178 -1.99 -13.77 34.72
CA LYS A 178 -3.43 -13.68 34.37
C LYS A 178 -3.86 -12.28 33.93
N ALA A 179 -2.93 -11.48 33.40
CA ALA A 179 -3.24 -10.14 32.87
C ALA A 179 -4.14 -10.21 31.61
N ILE A 180 -3.94 -11.27 30.81
CA ILE A 180 -4.77 -11.58 29.65
C ILE A 180 -4.66 -13.07 29.33
N GLU A 181 -5.75 -13.69 28.87
CA GLU A 181 -5.78 -15.11 28.47
C GLU A 181 -5.11 -15.34 27.11
N TYR A 182 -5.44 -14.49 26.12
CA TYR A 182 -4.94 -14.55 24.74
C TYR A 182 -4.17 -13.26 24.44
N PRO A 183 -2.86 -13.19 24.66
CA PRO A 183 -2.11 -11.93 24.54
C PRO A 183 -1.96 -11.43 23.10
N MET A 184 -2.00 -12.30 22.08
CA MET A 184 -1.77 -11.93 20.69
C MET A 184 -3.07 -11.87 19.89
N LEU A 185 -3.30 -10.75 19.23
CA LEU A 185 -4.37 -10.56 18.24
C LEU A 185 -3.80 -10.86 16.84
N PHE A 186 -4.22 -11.97 16.26
CA PHE A 186 -3.81 -12.39 14.92
C PHE A 186 -5.01 -12.97 14.17
N PRO A 187 -5.37 -12.42 12.98
CA PRO A 187 -6.46 -12.95 12.17
C PRO A 187 -6.11 -14.34 11.62
N LEU A 188 -7.03 -15.29 11.78
CA LEU A 188 -6.94 -16.64 11.23
C LEU A 188 -8.18 -17.01 10.41
N ASN A 189 -9.17 -16.09 10.28
CA ASN A 189 -10.34 -16.30 9.44
C ASN A 189 -9.96 -16.34 7.96
N ALA A 190 -10.72 -17.06 7.14
CA ALA A 190 -10.47 -17.19 5.69
C ALA A 190 -10.84 -15.90 4.95
N GLU A 191 -10.00 -14.85 5.07
CA GLU A 191 -10.18 -13.53 4.48
C GLU A 191 -8.85 -12.79 4.27
N GLU A 192 -8.89 -11.69 3.51
CA GLU A 192 -7.74 -10.88 3.12
C GLU A 192 -6.85 -10.44 4.31
N LYS A 193 -7.43 -10.08 5.47
CA LYS A 193 -6.64 -9.65 6.64
C LYS A 193 -5.74 -10.75 7.20
N THR A 194 -6.08 -12.01 6.98
CA THR A 194 -5.22 -13.16 7.32
C THR A 194 -4.02 -13.22 6.38
N THR A 195 -4.22 -13.06 5.07
CA THR A 195 -3.11 -12.97 4.12
C THR A 195 -2.20 -11.80 4.43
N THR A 196 -2.73 -10.58 4.60
CA THR A 196 -1.91 -9.39 4.87
C THR A 196 -1.15 -9.49 6.19
N SER A 197 -1.73 -10.12 7.22
CA SER A 197 -1.03 -10.38 8.49
C SER A 197 0.09 -11.41 8.32
N PHE A 198 -0.14 -12.47 7.56
CA PHE A 198 0.88 -13.47 7.24
C PHE A 198 2.03 -12.86 6.42
N LEU A 199 1.72 -12.12 5.36
CA LEU A 199 2.74 -11.44 4.55
C LEU A 199 3.58 -10.49 5.41
N THR A 200 2.93 -9.73 6.32
CA THR A 200 3.64 -8.85 7.25
C THR A 200 4.58 -9.64 8.14
N LEU A 201 4.10 -10.73 8.76
CA LEU A 201 4.91 -11.57 9.64
C LEU A 201 6.11 -12.17 8.91
N ALA A 202 5.87 -12.82 7.76
CA ALA A 202 6.92 -13.49 6.99
C ALA A 202 7.97 -12.50 6.47
N TYR A 203 7.53 -11.34 5.94
CA TYR A 203 8.40 -10.32 5.38
C TYR A 203 9.25 -9.61 6.43
N THR A 204 8.65 -9.20 7.56
CA THR A 204 9.38 -8.53 8.65
C THR A 204 10.38 -9.44 9.34
N ARG A 205 10.13 -10.76 9.36
CA ARG A 205 11.07 -11.75 9.92
C ARG A 205 12.22 -12.08 8.97
N ASN A 206 11.90 -12.36 7.69
CA ASN A 206 12.84 -13.00 6.78
C ASN A 206 13.38 -12.06 5.70
N GLY A 207 12.84 -10.85 5.59
CA GLY A 207 13.23 -9.88 4.57
C GLY A 207 12.71 -10.18 3.16
N LYS A 208 12.07 -11.33 2.97
CA LYS A 208 11.43 -11.74 1.71
C LYS A 208 10.32 -12.76 1.97
N ILE A 209 9.40 -12.88 1.04
CA ILE A 209 8.36 -13.92 1.00
C ILE A 209 8.18 -14.49 -0.41
N PHE A 210 8.61 -13.75 -1.43
CA PHE A 210 8.67 -14.18 -2.81
C PHE A 210 10.11 -14.15 -3.31
N ASN A 211 10.45 -15.03 -4.24
CA ASN A 211 11.73 -15.04 -4.96
C ASN A 211 11.68 -14.03 -6.13
N ASP A 212 12.82 -13.72 -6.73
CA ASP A 212 12.95 -12.73 -7.81
C ASP A 212 12.10 -13.07 -9.05
N ASP A 213 11.66 -14.32 -9.20
CA ASP A 213 10.78 -14.80 -10.25
C ASP A 213 9.30 -14.89 -9.84
N ASP A 214 8.93 -14.23 -8.73
CA ASP A 214 7.62 -14.19 -8.08
C ASP A 214 7.14 -15.53 -7.47
N THR A 215 7.93 -16.60 -7.54
CA THR A 215 7.60 -17.85 -6.85
C THR A 215 7.66 -17.66 -5.33
N LEU A 216 6.88 -18.46 -4.59
CA LEU A 216 6.91 -18.39 -3.13
C LEU A 216 8.30 -18.80 -2.59
N ASN A 217 8.85 -18.01 -1.70
CA ASN A 217 10.00 -18.43 -0.89
C ASN A 217 9.49 -19.34 0.24
N LYS A 218 9.58 -20.65 0.00
CA LYS A 218 9.04 -21.68 0.91
C LYS A 218 9.66 -21.63 2.30
N GLU A 219 10.96 -21.35 2.40
CA GLU A 219 11.67 -21.28 3.68
C GLU A 219 11.09 -20.15 4.56
N SER A 220 10.91 -18.96 3.98
CA SER A 220 10.31 -17.81 4.67
C SER A 220 8.85 -18.07 5.05
N ALA A 221 8.09 -18.72 4.16
CA ALA A 221 6.70 -19.09 4.45
C ALA A 221 6.62 -20.11 5.59
N LEU A 222 7.45 -21.15 5.56
CA LEU A 222 7.50 -22.19 6.59
C LEU A 222 7.88 -21.62 7.96
N ASP A 223 8.87 -20.73 8.02
CA ASP A 223 9.27 -20.06 9.28
C ASP A 223 8.10 -19.30 9.91
N ALA A 224 7.37 -18.51 9.11
CA ALA A 224 6.21 -17.77 9.59
C ALA A 224 5.05 -18.70 10.00
N LEU A 225 4.78 -19.76 9.23
CA LEU A 225 3.73 -20.74 9.54
C LEU A 225 4.05 -21.52 10.83
N LYS A 226 5.32 -21.86 11.08
CA LYS A 226 5.76 -22.47 12.35
C LYS A 226 5.50 -21.56 13.53
N LEU A 227 5.81 -20.27 13.41
CA LEU A 227 5.57 -19.31 14.48
C LEU A 227 4.07 -19.14 14.76
N ILE A 228 3.24 -19.02 13.70
CA ILE A 228 1.78 -18.95 13.85
C ILE A 228 1.25 -20.20 14.57
N LYS A 229 1.65 -21.39 14.12
CA LYS A 229 1.21 -22.64 14.74
C LYS A 229 1.66 -22.76 16.18
N GLN A 230 2.90 -22.40 16.49
CA GLN A 230 3.42 -22.37 17.87
C GLN A 230 2.57 -21.45 18.76
N PHE A 231 2.19 -20.26 18.28
CA PHE A 231 1.38 -19.31 19.04
C PHE A 231 -0.07 -19.78 19.24
N VAL A 232 -0.62 -20.49 18.26
CA VAL A 232 -1.92 -21.17 18.39
C VAL A 232 -1.83 -22.27 19.46
N ASP A 233 -0.81 -23.14 19.39
CA ASP A 233 -0.65 -24.30 20.28
C ASP A 233 -0.36 -23.89 21.73
N LYS A 234 0.38 -22.80 21.94
CA LYS A 234 0.62 -22.21 23.27
C LYS A 234 -0.58 -21.41 23.80
N GLY A 235 -1.63 -21.26 23.02
CA GLY A 235 -2.81 -20.50 23.38
C GLY A 235 -2.51 -19.01 23.58
N TYR A 236 -1.62 -18.43 22.77
CA TYR A 236 -1.43 -16.98 22.74
C TYR A 236 -2.45 -16.30 21.84
N ILE A 237 -2.96 -17.01 20.83
CA ILE A 237 -4.02 -16.56 19.92
C ILE A 237 -5.33 -17.22 20.34
N ASN A 238 -6.41 -16.43 20.42
CA ASN A 238 -7.73 -16.95 20.72
C ASN A 238 -8.17 -17.95 19.64
N PRO A 239 -8.58 -19.18 20.00
CA PRO A 239 -9.07 -20.17 19.03
C PRO A 239 -10.23 -19.68 18.16
N ALA A 240 -11.06 -18.76 18.67
CA ALA A 240 -12.16 -18.15 17.90
C ALA A 240 -11.66 -17.32 16.71
N SER A 241 -10.37 -16.95 16.65
CA SER A 241 -9.80 -16.16 15.54
C SER A 241 -9.96 -16.83 14.16
N VAL A 242 -10.13 -18.16 14.10
CA VAL A 242 -10.38 -18.90 12.84
C VAL A 242 -11.74 -18.59 12.21
N SER A 243 -12.66 -17.97 12.95
CA SER A 243 -14.01 -17.60 12.51
C SER A 243 -14.38 -16.14 12.83
N THR A 244 -13.54 -15.43 13.59
CA THR A 244 -13.75 -14.02 13.90
C THR A 244 -13.33 -13.17 12.70
N PRO A 245 -14.16 -12.22 12.22
CA PRO A 245 -13.75 -11.27 11.21
C PRO A 245 -12.45 -10.56 11.59
N GLY A 246 -11.50 -10.47 10.66
CA GLY A 246 -10.17 -9.93 10.96
C GLY A 246 -10.19 -8.49 11.44
N ILE A 247 -11.17 -7.68 10.97
CA ILE A 247 -11.33 -6.31 11.51
C ILE A 247 -11.72 -6.32 13.00
N ASP A 248 -12.50 -7.28 13.45
CA ASP A 248 -12.88 -7.41 14.85
C ASP A 248 -11.71 -7.95 15.68
N THR A 249 -10.91 -8.85 15.10
CA THR A 249 -9.62 -9.26 15.69
C THR A 249 -8.72 -8.04 15.90
N PHE A 250 -8.56 -7.15 14.92
CA PHE A 250 -7.77 -5.93 15.06
C PHE A 250 -8.36 -4.98 16.11
N ARG A 251 -9.68 -4.79 16.15
CA ARG A 251 -10.39 -3.98 17.16
C ARG A 251 -10.22 -4.51 18.59
N GLY A 252 -9.83 -5.76 18.72
CA GLY A 252 -9.51 -6.37 20.02
C GLY A 252 -8.50 -5.58 20.83
N ILE A 253 -7.53 -4.87 20.20
CA ILE A 253 -6.55 -4.01 20.87
C ILE A 253 -7.21 -2.87 21.62
N ASN A 254 -8.23 -2.23 21.01
CA ASN A 254 -9.00 -1.14 21.61
C ASN A 254 -9.96 -1.64 22.71
N ASN A 255 -10.31 -2.92 22.68
CA ASN A 255 -11.27 -3.55 23.58
C ASN A 255 -10.63 -4.31 24.76
N ALA A 256 -9.30 -4.23 24.92
CA ALA A 256 -8.56 -5.00 25.94
C ALA A 256 -8.66 -6.53 25.76
N GLN A 257 -8.86 -7.01 24.53
CA GLN A 257 -8.99 -8.44 24.21
C GLN A 257 -7.66 -9.10 23.83
N GLY A 258 -6.58 -8.31 23.79
CA GLY A 258 -5.21 -8.72 23.55
C GLY A 258 -4.25 -7.64 24.02
N ALA A 259 -3.00 -8.01 24.22
CA ALA A 259 -1.92 -7.11 24.62
C ALA A 259 -1.03 -6.69 23.45
N PHE A 260 -1.08 -7.42 22.34
CA PHE A 260 -0.25 -7.20 21.16
C PHE A 260 -1.03 -7.40 19.84
N LEU A 261 -0.75 -6.52 18.89
CA LEU A 261 -1.31 -6.55 17.53
C LEU A 261 -0.28 -6.00 16.54
N ILE A 262 -0.11 -6.63 15.39
CA ILE A 262 0.44 -5.95 14.21
C ILE A 262 -0.75 -5.51 13.35
N GLY A 263 -0.98 -4.20 13.26
CA GLY A 263 -2.16 -3.63 12.61
C GLY A 263 -1.89 -2.32 11.87
N PRO A 264 -2.89 -1.78 11.16
CA PRO A 264 -2.76 -0.55 10.38
C PRO A 264 -2.65 0.69 11.28
N THR A 265 -2.09 1.77 10.73
CA THR A 265 -1.89 3.06 11.41
C THR A 265 -3.16 3.70 11.96
N SER A 266 -4.32 3.37 11.42
CA SER A 266 -5.62 3.89 11.91
C SER A 266 -5.87 3.60 13.39
N PHE A 267 -5.24 2.56 13.96
CA PHE A 267 -5.33 2.25 15.39
C PHE A 267 -4.55 3.21 16.29
N ILE A 268 -3.62 4.03 15.77
CA ILE A 268 -2.98 5.11 16.56
C ILE A 268 -4.05 6.08 17.07
N THR A 269 -4.96 6.48 16.20
CA THR A 269 -6.05 7.39 16.55
C THR A 269 -7.14 6.67 17.33
N SER A 270 -7.65 5.54 16.81
CA SER A 270 -8.79 4.86 17.41
C SER A 270 -8.51 4.30 18.82
N SER A 271 -7.27 3.91 19.12
CA SER A 271 -6.87 3.46 20.47
C SER A 271 -6.90 4.58 21.50
N ASN A 272 -6.81 5.83 21.08
CA ASN A 272 -6.81 7.03 21.94
C ASN A 272 -8.12 7.81 21.91
N ASP A 273 -9.11 7.37 21.13
CA ASP A 273 -10.44 7.95 21.11
C ASP A 273 -11.37 7.24 22.10
N PRO A 274 -11.90 7.95 23.13
CA PRO A 274 -12.78 7.33 24.13
C PRO A 274 -14.10 6.79 23.56
N LYS A 275 -14.48 7.19 22.32
CA LYS A 275 -15.65 6.64 21.62
C LYS A 275 -15.36 5.26 21.03
N SER A 276 -14.09 4.96 20.73
CA SER A 276 -13.65 3.77 20.03
C SER A 276 -12.82 2.81 20.87
N SER A 277 -12.34 3.23 22.07
CA SER A 277 -11.39 2.50 22.87
C SER A 277 -11.76 2.47 24.35
N LYS A 278 -11.61 1.28 24.95
CA LYS A 278 -11.70 1.05 26.40
C LYS A 278 -10.36 1.23 27.10
N VAL A 279 -9.28 1.43 26.34
CA VAL A 279 -7.89 1.44 26.83
C VAL A 279 -7.16 2.72 26.41
N VAL A 280 -7.86 3.85 26.41
CA VAL A 280 -7.33 5.18 26.08
C VAL A 280 -6.06 5.46 26.89
N GLY A 281 -4.98 5.84 26.19
CA GLY A 281 -3.68 6.15 26.79
C GLY A 281 -2.83 4.93 27.17
N GLN A 282 -3.37 3.70 27.09
CA GLN A 282 -2.64 2.48 27.43
C GLN A 282 -1.87 1.88 26.24
N ILE A 283 -2.30 2.20 25.01
CA ILE A 283 -1.69 1.64 23.80
C ILE A 283 -0.56 2.54 23.30
N THR A 284 0.55 1.91 22.95
CA THR A 284 1.64 2.53 22.20
C THR A 284 2.09 1.61 21.05
N THR A 285 2.92 2.11 20.14
CA THR A 285 3.57 1.30 19.11
C THR A 285 5.05 1.13 19.42
N ILE A 286 5.57 -0.05 19.07
CA ILE A 286 6.99 -0.39 19.12
C ILE A 286 7.44 -0.75 17.68
N PRO A 287 8.74 -0.76 17.39
CA PRO A 287 9.23 -1.37 16.16
C PRO A 287 8.73 -2.81 16.04
N VAL A 288 8.34 -3.22 14.84
CA VAL A 288 7.90 -4.61 14.62
C VAL A 288 9.03 -5.55 15.04
N PRO A 289 8.77 -6.58 15.88
CA PRO A 289 9.81 -7.53 16.27
C PRO A 289 10.38 -8.29 15.07
N GLY A 290 11.70 -8.46 15.05
CA GLY A 290 12.39 -9.30 14.07
C GLY A 290 12.95 -10.57 14.70
N ILE A 291 13.94 -11.21 14.05
CA ILE A 291 14.62 -12.41 14.56
C ILE A 291 15.70 -12.01 15.58
N ASP A 292 16.63 -11.12 15.19
CA ASP A 292 17.81 -10.75 15.97
C ASP A 292 17.76 -9.28 16.46
N GLY A 293 16.58 -8.67 16.49
CA GLY A 293 16.33 -7.27 16.84
C GLY A 293 15.07 -6.80 16.14
N PRO A 294 14.81 -5.49 16.10
CA PRO A 294 13.69 -4.95 15.33
C PRO A 294 13.77 -5.31 13.86
N ALA A 295 12.62 -5.48 13.22
CA ALA A 295 12.55 -5.73 11.78
C ALA A 295 13.29 -4.65 10.98
N LYS A 296 14.08 -5.07 9.98
CA LYS A 296 14.87 -4.17 9.13
C LYS A 296 14.04 -3.56 7.99
N GLN A 297 12.87 -4.11 7.74
CA GLN A 297 11.90 -3.63 6.76
C GLN A 297 10.48 -3.96 7.22
N THR A 298 9.53 -3.20 6.76
CA THR A 298 8.11 -3.39 7.05
C THR A 298 7.27 -3.22 5.79
N ILE A 299 6.00 -3.49 5.93
CA ILE A 299 5.03 -3.55 4.84
C ILE A 299 3.96 -2.47 5.07
N THR A 300 3.38 -1.99 3.99
CA THR A 300 2.17 -1.16 4.02
C THR A 300 1.14 -1.73 3.05
N PHE A 301 -0.13 -1.47 3.35
CA PHE A 301 -1.25 -1.74 2.45
C PHE A 301 -1.98 -0.41 2.29
N THR A 302 -1.68 0.29 1.20
CA THR A 302 -1.92 1.72 1.05
C THR A 302 -2.84 2.00 -0.14
N GLU A 303 -3.57 3.09 -0.06
CA GLU A 303 -4.42 3.59 -1.12
C GLU A 303 -3.70 4.66 -1.93
N ALA A 304 -3.97 4.71 -3.22
CA ALA A 304 -3.34 5.60 -4.16
C ALA A 304 -4.34 6.18 -5.17
N VAL A 305 -3.90 7.16 -5.92
CA VAL A 305 -4.62 7.67 -7.08
C VAL A 305 -3.78 7.51 -8.34
N GLY A 306 -4.42 7.08 -9.42
CA GLY A 306 -3.81 6.90 -10.74
C GLY A 306 -4.61 7.60 -11.83
N VAL A 307 -3.98 7.83 -12.98
CA VAL A 307 -4.62 8.44 -14.15
C VAL A 307 -5.17 7.35 -15.06
N SER A 308 -6.43 7.45 -15.45
CA SER A 308 -7.04 6.51 -16.39
C SER A 308 -6.39 6.61 -17.78
N ALA A 309 -6.00 5.47 -18.35
CA ALA A 309 -5.49 5.41 -19.72
C ALA A 309 -6.52 5.88 -20.78
N TYR A 310 -7.80 5.86 -20.42
CA TYR A 310 -8.90 6.29 -21.28
C TYR A 310 -9.36 7.74 -20.99
N SER A 311 -8.68 8.47 -20.10
CA SER A 311 -8.94 9.90 -19.90
C SER A 311 -8.62 10.70 -21.15
N GLU A 312 -9.49 11.64 -21.51
CA GLU A 312 -9.26 12.65 -22.54
C GLU A 312 -8.50 13.87 -21.99
N ASN A 313 -8.33 13.95 -20.66
CA ASN A 313 -7.70 15.06 -19.92
C ASN A 313 -6.43 14.64 -19.20
N LYS A 314 -5.62 13.75 -19.77
CA LYS A 314 -4.48 13.09 -19.13
C LYS A 314 -3.50 14.06 -18.47
N GLU A 315 -3.13 15.14 -19.16
CA GLU A 315 -2.17 16.12 -18.63
C GLU A 315 -2.75 16.91 -17.44
N ALA A 316 -4.04 17.23 -17.46
CA ALA A 316 -4.71 17.85 -16.30
C ALA A 316 -4.84 16.87 -15.13
N ALA A 317 -5.14 15.60 -15.40
CA ALA A 317 -5.20 14.53 -14.42
C ALA A 317 -3.82 14.27 -13.77
N LYS A 318 -2.73 14.25 -14.56
CA LYS A 318 -1.36 14.09 -14.03
C LYS A 318 -0.98 15.26 -13.11
N LYS A 319 -1.32 16.50 -13.47
CA LYS A 319 -1.11 17.68 -12.61
C LYS A 319 -1.86 17.55 -11.28
N PHE A 320 -3.07 16.99 -11.30
CA PHE A 320 -3.81 16.76 -10.07
C PHE A 320 -3.12 15.71 -9.20
N VAL A 321 -2.69 14.58 -9.76
CA VAL A 321 -1.99 13.51 -9.02
C VAL A 321 -0.68 14.03 -8.41
N GLU A 322 0.08 14.84 -9.17
CA GLU A 322 1.29 15.51 -8.65
C GLU A 322 0.96 16.41 -7.47
N TRP A 323 -0.02 17.31 -7.63
CA TRP A 323 -0.48 18.22 -6.56
C TRP A 323 -1.00 17.46 -5.34
N PHE A 324 -1.78 16.39 -5.55
CA PHE A 324 -2.36 15.58 -4.47
C PHE A 324 -1.29 14.86 -3.64
N SER A 325 -0.12 14.61 -4.23
CA SER A 325 1.02 13.98 -3.57
C SER A 325 1.96 14.96 -2.85
N ARG A 326 1.81 16.28 -3.03
CA ARG A 326 2.72 17.28 -2.42
C ARG A 326 2.68 17.24 -0.90
N PRO A 327 3.79 17.59 -0.20
CA PRO A 327 3.83 17.54 1.26
C PRO A 327 2.72 18.37 1.92
N GLU A 328 2.51 19.61 1.47
CA GLU A 328 1.48 20.51 2.00
C GLU A 328 0.07 19.99 1.76
N THR A 329 -0.18 19.38 0.60
CA THR A 329 -1.48 18.77 0.26
C THR A 329 -1.73 17.54 1.12
N GLN A 330 -0.74 16.64 1.26
CA GLN A 330 -0.85 15.48 2.13
C GLN A 330 -1.05 15.84 3.60
N LEU A 331 -0.38 16.88 4.08
CA LEU A 331 -0.59 17.38 5.45
C LEU A 331 -2.04 17.85 5.65
N LYS A 332 -2.58 18.67 4.74
CA LYS A 332 -3.97 19.17 4.80
C LYS A 332 -4.97 18.02 4.71
N LEU A 333 -4.80 17.14 3.72
CA LEU A 333 -5.68 16.00 3.51
C LEU A 333 -5.73 15.11 4.75
N ASN A 334 -4.57 14.69 5.26
CA ASN A 334 -4.54 13.74 6.37
C ASN A 334 -4.99 14.34 7.71
N LYS A 335 -4.86 15.66 7.88
CA LYS A 335 -5.55 16.38 8.99
C LYS A 335 -7.07 16.34 8.83
N ALA A 336 -7.58 16.56 7.62
CA ALA A 336 -9.01 16.59 7.34
C ALA A 336 -9.68 15.22 7.49
N ILE A 337 -9.05 14.18 6.94
CA ILE A 337 -9.58 12.80 6.97
C ILE A 337 -9.13 11.99 8.20
N ASN A 338 -8.34 12.60 9.10
CA ASN A 338 -7.80 11.96 10.31
C ASN A 338 -7.07 10.64 10.02
N ASN A 339 -6.24 10.64 8.99
CA ASN A 339 -5.46 9.49 8.55
C ASN A 339 -3.95 9.77 8.69
N THR A 340 -3.12 8.81 8.28
CA THR A 340 -1.66 8.93 8.28
C THR A 340 -1.19 9.20 6.84
N PRO A 341 -0.36 10.24 6.61
CA PRO A 341 0.18 10.52 5.29
C PRO A 341 1.16 9.43 4.83
N THR A 342 1.40 9.38 3.53
CA THR A 342 2.35 8.43 2.93
C THR A 342 3.77 8.98 2.86
N ARG A 343 3.94 10.32 2.95
CA ARG A 343 5.23 10.99 3.01
C ARG A 343 5.83 10.90 4.41
N THR A 344 7.04 10.37 4.50
CA THR A 344 7.80 10.27 5.76
C THR A 344 8.04 11.65 6.36
N SER A 345 8.40 12.65 5.54
CA SER A 345 8.60 14.03 5.97
C SER A 345 7.35 14.64 6.62
N VAL A 346 6.16 14.34 6.08
CA VAL A 346 4.89 14.82 6.63
C VAL A 346 4.53 14.10 7.92
N ILE A 347 4.82 12.80 8.03
CA ILE A 347 4.66 12.06 9.30
C ILE A 347 5.54 12.70 10.39
N GLU A 348 6.81 12.98 10.08
CA GLU A 348 7.75 13.65 11.00
C GLU A 348 7.22 15.03 11.45
N GLN A 349 6.69 15.81 10.51
CA GLN A 349 6.08 17.10 10.79
C GLN A 349 4.86 16.95 11.72
N MET A 350 3.94 16.03 11.43
CA MET A 350 2.74 15.80 12.25
C MET A 350 3.09 15.32 13.68
N VAL A 351 4.16 14.54 13.83
CA VAL A 351 4.69 14.14 15.14
C VAL A 351 5.25 15.35 15.87
N LYS A 352 6.09 16.14 15.22
CA LYS A 352 6.69 17.36 15.79
C LYS A 352 5.65 18.39 16.23
N GLU A 353 4.59 18.55 15.45
CA GLU A 353 3.46 19.45 15.75
C GLU A 353 2.48 18.89 16.80
N GLY A 354 2.68 17.64 17.27
CA GLY A 354 1.81 16.99 18.25
C GLY A 354 0.43 16.61 17.71
N ILE A 355 0.26 16.53 16.38
CA ILE A 355 -0.97 16.06 15.73
C ILE A 355 -1.10 14.56 15.96
N ILE A 356 -0.03 13.80 15.74
CA ILE A 356 0.07 12.40 16.14
C ILE A 356 0.48 12.37 17.61
N LYS A 357 -0.47 12.19 18.50
CA LYS A 357 -0.29 12.29 19.96
C LYS A 357 0.52 11.15 20.58
N THR A 358 0.47 9.97 19.98
CA THR A 358 1.19 8.76 20.43
C THR A 358 2.00 8.19 19.28
N PRO A 359 3.11 8.87 18.89
CA PRO A 359 3.84 8.50 17.69
C PRO A 359 4.48 7.11 17.77
N GLY A 360 4.93 6.68 18.98
CA GLY A 360 5.62 5.40 19.11
C GLY A 360 6.71 5.22 18.05
N SER A 361 6.62 4.14 17.29
CA SER A 361 7.59 3.77 16.26
C SER A 361 7.19 4.19 14.83
N ILE A 362 6.17 5.03 14.65
CA ILE A 362 5.63 5.33 13.30
C ILE A 362 6.68 5.94 12.36
N VAL A 363 7.52 6.85 12.87
CA VAL A 363 8.55 7.53 12.06
C VAL A 363 9.61 6.53 11.60
N GLU A 364 10.13 5.70 12.51
CA GLU A 364 11.12 4.68 12.17
C GLU A 364 10.54 3.67 11.18
N GLN A 365 9.32 3.20 11.43
CA GLN A 365 8.68 2.21 10.58
C GLN A 365 8.34 2.77 9.19
N SER A 366 7.98 4.05 9.06
CA SER A 366 7.70 4.66 7.76
C SER A 366 8.93 4.70 6.84
N LYS A 367 10.14 4.79 7.41
CA LYS A 367 11.41 4.84 6.67
C LYS A 367 11.85 3.50 6.09
N ILE A 368 11.36 2.40 6.64
CA ILE A 368 11.75 1.04 6.26
C ILE A 368 10.67 0.27 5.51
N VAL A 369 9.67 1.01 4.99
CA VAL A 369 8.64 0.42 4.13
C VAL A 369 9.25 -0.08 2.82
N ALA A 370 8.95 -1.32 2.45
CA ALA A 370 9.31 -1.88 1.16
C ALA A 370 8.23 -2.85 0.67
N SER A 371 8.14 -3.04 -0.65
CA SER A 371 7.21 -4.01 -1.22
C SER A 371 7.76 -5.44 -1.06
N PRO A 372 6.94 -6.41 -0.64
CA PRO A 372 7.33 -7.82 -0.63
C PRO A 372 7.30 -8.46 -2.03
N PHE A 373 6.84 -7.74 -3.06
CA PHE A 373 6.68 -8.20 -4.43
C PHE A 373 7.84 -7.70 -5.30
N PRO A 374 8.79 -8.55 -5.70
CA PRO A 374 10.00 -8.12 -6.41
C PRO A 374 9.71 -7.43 -7.76
N ASN A 375 8.70 -7.92 -8.49
CA ASN A 375 8.31 -7.39 -9.81
C ASN A 375 7.04 -6.54 -9.77
N GLY A 376 6.64 -6.07 -8.57
CA GLY A 376 5.37 -5.38 -8.32
C GLY A 376 4.25 -6.35 -7.94
N VAL A 377 3.14 -5.80 -7.47
CA VAL A 377 1.98 -6.60 -7.05
C VAL A 377 1.42 -7.36 -8.26
N PRO A 378 1.34 -8.70 -8.22
CA PRO A 378 0.98 -9.48 -9.39
C PRO A 378 -0.50 -9.33 -9.76
N ARG A 379 -0.81 -9.39 -11.06
CA ARG A 379 -2.20 -9.30 -11.58
C ARG A 379 -3.14 -10.38 -11.02
N TYR A 380 -2.60 -11.47 -10.52
CA TYR A 380 -3.34 -12.57 -9.92
C TYR A 380 -3.40 -12.51 -8.39
N TYR A 381 -3.05 -11.38 -7.77
CA TYR A 381 -2.95 -11.23 -6.32
C TYR A 381 -4.20 -11.70 -5.59
N THR A 382 -5.41 -11.33 -6.03
CA THR A 382 -6.67 -11.73 -5.37
C THR A 382 -6.82 -13.26 -5.28
N LYS A 383 -6.45 -13.98 -6.36
CA LYS A 383 -6.47 -15.46 -6.37
C LYS A 383 -5.41 -16.03 -5.44
N MET A 384 -4.20 -15.45 -5.47
CA MET A 384 -3.10 -15.86 -4.61
C MET A 384 -3.45 -15.66 -3.13
N SER A 385 -4.02 -14.51 -2.77
CA SER A 385 -4.48 -14.25 -1.41
C SER A 385 -5.54 -15.25 -0.95
N THR A 386 -6.47 -15.62 -1.84
CA THR A 386 -7.50 -16.63 -1.52
C THR A 386 -6.88 -17.98 -1.15
N GLU A 387 -5.88 -18.45 -1.87
CA GLU A 387 -5.18 -19.68 -1.53
C GLU A 387 -4.43 -19.54 -0.19
N ILE A 388 -3.73 -18.44 0.01
CA ILE A 388 -2.94 -18.19 1.23
C ILE A 388 -3.83 -18.19 2.48
N PHE A 389 -4.90 -17.38 2.50
CA PHE A 389 -5.73 -17.30 3.71
C PHE A 389 -6.49 -18.60 4.02
N ASN A 390 -6.91 -19.36 3.00
CA ASN A 390 -7.53 -20.66 3.21
C ASN A 390 -6.58 -21.68 3.83
N ILE A 391 -5.31 -21.69 3.43
CA ILE A 391 -4.28 -22.55 4.00
C ILE A 391 -4.00 -22.17 5.45
N ILE A 392 -3.85 -20.87 5.75
CA ILE A 392 -3.60 -20.39 7.10
C ILE A 392 -4.79 -20.66 8.04
N ASN A 393 -6.01 -20.52 7.55
CA ASN A 393 -7.22 -20.87 8.30
C ASN A 393 -7.22 -22.36 8.67
N GLN A 394 -6.86 -23.26 7.73
CA GLN A 394 -6.74 -24.70 8.01
C GLN A 394 -5.61 -24.99 9.00
N LEU A 395 -4.46 -24.29 8.92
CA LEU A 395 -3.39 -24.38 9.92
C LEU A 395 -3.88 -23.98 11.31
N GLY A 396 -4.59 -22.85 11.41
CA GLY A 396 -5.19 -22.36 12.66
C GLY A 396 -6.20 -23.32 13.27
N GLN A 397 -6.94 -24.07 12.44
CA GLN A 397 -7.87 -25.13 12.85
C GLN A 397 -7.15 -26.45 13.21
N GLY A 398 -5.83 -26.54 13.05
CA GLY A 398 -5.07 -27.78 13.28
C GLY A 398 -5.26 -28.85 12.19
N LYS A 399 -5.83 -28.51 11.04
CA LYS A 399 -6.05 -29.42 9.90
C LYS A 399 -4.79 -29.64 9.06
N LEU A 400 -3.83 -28.73 9.15
CA LEU A 400 -2.53 -28.81 8.48
C LEU A 400 -1.40 -28.63 9.47
N THR A 401 -0.27 -29.33 9.23
CA THR A 401 1.00 -28.99 9.87
C THR A 401 1.64 -27.80 9.15
N PRO A 402 2.59 -27.10 9.76
CA PRO A 402 3.31 -26.01 9.09
C PRO A 402 4.00 -26.46 7.79
N GLU A 403 4.58 -27.65 7.77
CA GLU A 403 5.23 -28.22 6.60
C GLU A 403 4.24 -28.49 5.46
N ALA A 404 3.11 -29.14 5.77
CA ALA A 404 2.04 -29.41 4.78
C ALA A 404 1.41 -28.09 4.27
N ALA A 405 1.26 -27.09 5.14
CA ALA A 405 0.76 -25.77 4.76
C ALA A 405 1.76 -25.04 3.83
N ALA A 406 3.06 -25.11 4.10
CA ALA A 406 4.10 -24.51 3.26
C ALA A 406 4.19 -25.19 1.90
N ASP A 407 4.12 -26.54 1.85
CA ASP A 407 4.13 -27.32 0.60
C ASP A 407 2.92 -26.95 -0.27
N LEU A 408 1.73 -26.89 0.32
CA LEU A 408 0.51 -26.56 -0.40
C LEU A 408 0.53 -25.10 -0.87
N MET A 409 1.00 -24.17 -0.03
CA MET A 409 1.11 -22.74 -0.38
C MET A 409 2.10 -22.53 -1.53
N GLU A 410 3.27 -23.18 -1.49
CA GLU A 410 4.25 -23.14 -2.57
C GLU A 410 3.64 -23.67 -3.87
N GLN A 411 3.00 -24.83 -3.84
CA GLN A 411 2.33 -25.39 -5.00
C GLN A 411 1.34 -24.41 -5.61
N LYS A 412 0.40 -23.90 -4.80
CA LYS A 412 -0.70 -23.02 -5.25
C LYS A 412 -0.20 -21.70 -5.82
N VAL A 413 0.74 -21.04 -5.13
CA VAL A 413 1.33 -19.78 -5.59
C VAL A 413 2.10 -20.00 -6.89
N ASN A 414 2.93 -21.04 -6.97
CA ASN A 414 3.76 -21.30 -8.14
C ASN A 414 2.93 -21.74 -9.36
N GLU A 415 1.79 -22.44 -9.16
CA GLU A 415 0.80 -22.69 -10.21
C GLU A 415 0.25 -21.39 -10.81
N LEU A 416 -0.09 -20.40 -9.95
CA LEU A 416 -0.56 -19.08 -10.40
C LEU A 416 0.54 -18.31 -11.14
N VAL A 417 1.78 -18.31 -10.63
CA VAL A 417 2.92 -17.70 -11.31
C VAL A 417 3.08 -18.28 -12.70
N LYS A 418 3.10 -19.63 -12.81
CA LYS A 418 3.27 -20.34 -14.09
C LYS A 418 2.13 -20.04 -15.08
N ALA A 419 0.89 -19.97 -14.60
CA ALA A 419 -0.29 -19.70 -15.43
C ALA A 419 -0.35 -18.24 -15.94
N ASN A 420 0.48 -17.35 -15.38
CA ASN A 420 0.44 -15.91 -15.66
C ASN A 420 1.77 -15.38 -16.24
N LYS A 421 2.77 -16.24 -16.46
CA LYS A 421 3.95 -15.97 -17.29
C LYS A 421 3.58 -16.10 -18.77
#